data_3b234801733316dc9afb02e17df6492e
#
_entry.id   3b234801733316dc9afb02e17df6492e
#
_cell.length_a   1.000
_cell.length_b   1.000
_cell.length_c   1.000
_cell.angle_alpha   90.00
_cell.angle_beta   90.00
_cell.angle_gamma   90.00
#
_symmetry.space_group_name_H-M   'P 1'
#
loop_
_entity.id
_entity.type
_entity.pdbx_description
1 polymer ?
#
loop_
_entity_poly.entity_id
_entity_poly.type
_entity_poly.pdbx_seq_one_letter_code
_entity_poly.pdbx_strand_id
1 'polypeptide(L)'
;MSLSSRLSAHLSPRLSPRPSTPSSPRRSPRLTPRLSARLSALAASAALLVAGFAVPASADAPNTPSGGINLATNPGFEIPASSLAEWGSVPGWRCSGGPAEAALTTAAPHSGTSALGVTPAGDSSTGECVQTVSVQPNSTYTASAWVRGKYVFLGATGTDRPTAPSWTENTNGGWQRLTTRFTTGPTASTVRLYVHGWYQQGPFAVDDVQVDGALPAPATGAGSVPTSDRVVFFTVDDGWQRTPEAEKFITDHKLPITAFPLPMPAAADPGFFQRVTAAPGSSIQNHSVSHADLSTLSLAEQQVEICDARDALTRTFGTAPTVFRPPYFAWNAVTLQAAANCGFRHVLTADADFSWGASNVWHEGTLSPGDVVLLHWTDTLATDLPRALAAAEAAGLKPAGLTDYLR
;
A
#
# COMPACT_ATOMS: atom_id res chain seq x y z
N MET A 1 10.82 -37.04 -51.05
CA MET A 1 11.11 -38.03 -50.02
C MET A 1 10.43 -37.54 -48.77
N SER A 2 9.20 -37.76 -48.53
CA SER A 2 8.33 -38.84 -48.08
C SER A 2 8.82 -39.60 -46.87
N LEU A 3 8.04 -39.46 -45.80
CA LEU A 3 7.61 -40.45 -44.79
C LEU A 3 7.24 -39.63 -43.52
N SER A 4 5.99 -39.43 -43.16
CA SER A 4 4.87 -40.28 -42.70
C SER A 4 5.06 -40.97 -41.36
N SER A 5 4.03 -40.69 -40.53
CA SER A 5 3.35 -41.55 -39.52
C SER A 5 3.95 -41.56 -38.11
N ARG A 6 3.23 -41.62 -36.99
CA ARG A 6 1.87 -42.07 -36.71
C ARG A 6 1.40 -41.57 -35.34
N LEU A 7 0.12 -41.45 -35.21
CA LEU A 7 -0.72 -41.35 -33.99
C LEU A 7 -0.37 -42.37 -32.90
N SER A 8 -0.60 -41.99 -31.65
CA SER A 8 -1.25 -42.85 -30.67
C SER A 8 -1.99 -42.05 -29.62
N ALA A 9 -3.28 -42.25 -29.57
CA ALA A 9 -4.22 -41.78 -28.55
C ALA A 9 -4.12 -42.71 -27.32
N HIS A 10 -4.21 -42.13 -26.13
CA HIS A 10 -4.61 -42.88 -24.93
C HIS A 10 -5.62 -42.11 -24.12
N LEU A 11 -6.68 -42.83 -23.91
CA LEU A 11 -7.98 -42.58 -23.25
C LEU A 11 -7.88 -42.10 -21.80
N SER A 12 -8.80 -41.21 -21.48
CA SER A 12 -9.25 -40.85 -20.11
C SER A 12 -9.94 -41.99 -19.39
N PRO A 13 -10.05 -41.94 -18.07
CA PRO A 13 -11.31 -42.31 -17.44
C PRO A 13 -11.93 -41.18 -16.66
N ARG A 14 -13.22 -40.98 -16.92
CA ARG A 14 -14.17 -40.17 -16.18
C ARG A 14 -14.39 -40.79 -14.78
N LEU A 15 -14.44 -39.95 -13.76
CA LEU A 15 -15.05 -40.29 -12.47
C LEU A 15 -16.18 -39.31 -12.17
N SER A 16 -17.36 -39.87 -12.02
CA SER A 16 -18.62 -39.18 -11.69
C SER A 16 -18.68 -38.82 -10.19
N PRO A 17 -19.37 -37.77 -9.79
CA PRO A 17 -19.62 -37.47 -8.40
C PRO A 17 -20.87 -38.19 -7.86
N ARG A 18 -20.78 -38.64 -6.62
CA ARG A 18 -21.93 -39.14 -5.85
C ARG A 18 -22.51 -38.02 -4.97
N PRO A 19 -23.83 -38.01 -4.76
CA PRO A 19 -24.50 -37.00 -3.95
C PRO A 19 -24.47 -37.36 -2.45
N SER A 20 -24.27 -36.34 -1.60
CA SER A 20 -24.45 -36.46 -0.15
C SER A 20 -25.79 -35.85 0.28
N THR A 21 -26.52 -36.62 1.08
CA THR A 21 -27.82 -36.33 1.65
C THR A 21 -27.75 -35.40 2.87
N PRO A 22 -28.83 -34.65 3.17
CA PRO A 22 -28.86 -33.69 4.26
C PRO A 22 -29.24 -34.33 5.61
N SER A 23 -28.64 -33.86 6.69
CA SER A 23 -29.07 -34.19 8.06
C SER A 23 -29.60 -32.94 8.79
N SER A 24 -30.75 -33.17 9.41
CA SER A 24 -31.62 -32.22 10.08
C SER A 24 -31.09 -31.64 11.41
N PRO A 25 -31.75 -30.61 11.96
CA PRO A 25 -31.24 -29.78 13.04
C PRO A 25 -31.51 -30.34 14.44
N ARG A 26 -30.60 -30.13 15.38
CA ARG A 26 -30.84 -30.34 16.79
C ARG A 26 -30.97 -29.04 17.57
N ARG A 27 -32.03 -29.04 18.36
CA ARG A 27 -32.59 -28.02 19.24
C ARG A 27 -31.61 -27.54 20.32
N SER A 28 -31.71 -26.27 20.65
CA SER A 28 -31.21 -25.61 21.84
C SER A 28 -31.97 -26.08 23.12
N PRO A 29 -31.38 -25.94 24.27
CA PRO A 29 -32.15 -25.64 25.50
C PRO A 29 -31.83 -24.23 26.00
N ARG A 30 -32.90 -23.51 26.27
CA ARG A 30 -32.96 -22.29 27.08
C ARG A 30 -32.66 -22.60 28.54
N LEU A 31 -31.91 -21.71 29.21
CA LEU A 31 -32.00 -21.55 30.66
C LEU A 31 -31.97 -20.06 31.02
N THR A 32 -32.93 -19.72 31.84
CA THR A 32 -33.30 -18.41 32.36
C THR A 32 -32.55 -18.06 33.67
N PRO A 33 -32.67 -16.81 34.14
CA PRO A 33 -31.73 -16.21 35.09
C PRO A 33 -32.21 -16.23 36.56
N ARG A 34 -31.29 -15.97 37.46
CA ARG A 34 -31.47 -15.45 38.86
C ARG A 34 -30.09 -15.54 39.56
N LEU A 35 -29.61 -14.69 40.44
CA LEU A 35 -30.16 -13.72 41.38
C LEU A 35 -28.97 -12.91 41.93
N SER A 36 -29.25 -11.67 42.26
CA SER A 36 -28.44 -10.71 42.99
C SER A 36 -27.95 -11.14 44.36
N ALA A 37 -26.73 -10.72 44.76
CA ALA A 37 -26.42 -10.47 46.17
C ALA A 37 -25.40 -9.33 46.31
N ARG A 38 -25.79 -8.32 47.05
CA ARG A 38 -24.95 -7.20 47.57
C ARG A 38 -24.18 -7.72 48.77
N LEU A 39 -22.97 -7.18 49.03
CA LEU A 39 -22.44 -6.93 50.40
C LEU A 39 -21.18 -6.02 50.30
N SER A 40 -21.25 -5.02 50.86
CA SER A 40 -20.74 -3.98 51.75
C SER A 40 -19.25 -4.09 52.17
N ALA A 41 -18.70 -2.90 52.18
CA ALA A 41 -17.45 -2.35 52.67
C ALA A 41 -16.86 -2.95 53.96
N LEU A 42 -15.52 -2.91 54.01
CA LEU A 42 -14.78 -2.62 55.25
C LEU A 42 -13.42 -2.01 54.90
N ALA A 43 -13.20 -0.79 55.36
CA ALA A 43 -11.94 -0.11 55.36
C ALA A 43 -11.02 -0.60 56.46
N ALA A 44 -9.77 -0.86 56.16
CA ALA A 44 -8.73 -1.03 57.18
C ALA A 44 -7.48 -0.23 56.74
N SER A 45 -7.25 0.84 57.51
CA SER A 45 -6.04 1.64 57.43
C SER A 45 -4.87 0.90 58.10
N ALA A 46 -3.76 0.69 57.40
CA ALA A 46 -2.49 0.30 57.98
C ALA A 46 -1.38 1.27 57.49
N ALA A 47 -0.89 2.03 58.45
CA ALA A 47 0.32 2.87 58.26
C ALA A 47 1.55 1.92 58.22
N LEU A 48 2.40 2.11 57.19
CA LEU A 48 3.71 1.45 57.11
C LEU A 48 4.83 2.47 57.00
N LEU A 49 5.79 2.28 57.85
CA LEU A 49 7.05 3.01 57.96
C LEU A 49 7.83 2.99 56.64
N VAL A 50 8.32 4.15 56.26
CA VAL A 50 9.31 4.33 55.14
C VAL A 50 10.68 3.99 55.70
N ALA A 51 11.25 2.84 55.31
CA ALA A 51 12.68 2.57 55.40
C ALA A 51 13.26 2.89 54.00
N GLY A 52 14.14 3.92 53.98
CA GLY A 52 14.81 4.34 52.75
C GLY A 52 15.84 3.27 52.30
N PHE A 53 15.59 2.66 51.14
CA PHE A 53 16.60 1.95 50.36
C PHE A 53 17.01 2.83 49.19
N ALA A 54 18.30 3.18 49.16
CA ALA A 54 18.90 3.78 47.97
C ALA A 54 18.82 2.78 46.82
N VAL A 55 18.07 3.09 45.79
CA VAL A 55 18.00 2.33 44.53
C VAL A 55 19.26 2.73 43.74
N PRO A 56 20.08 1.78 43.28
CA PRO A 56 21.15 2.08 42.34
C PRO A 56 20.55 2.59 41.04
N ALA A 57 21.19 3.58 40.42
CA ALA A 57 20.80 4.13 39.13
C ALA A 57 20.64 2.99 38.12
N SER A 58 19.39 2.78 37.68
CA SER A 58 19.08 1.82 36.63
C SER A 58 19.76 2.30 35.35
N ALA A 59 20.49 1.39 34.72
CA ALA A 59 20.90 1.50 33.35
C ALA A 59 19.68 1.88 32.47
N ASP A 60 19.91 2.73 31.49
CA ASP A 60 18.91 3.22 30.56
C ASP A 60 17.96 2.10 30.08
N ALA A 61 16.70 2.19 30.48
CA ALA A 61 15.65 1.37 29.91
C ALA A 61 15.59 1.66 28.42
N PRO A 62 15.39 0.66 27.55
CA PRO A 62 15.20 0.91 26.15
C PRO A 62 14.01 1.88 26.01
N ASN A 63 14.28 3.02 25.36
CA ASN A 63 13.28 4.06 25.09
C ASN A 63 12.08 3.41 24.39
N THR A 64 11.00 3.20 25.13
CA THR A 64 9.71 2.87 24.54
C THR A 64 9.38 4.02 23.60
N PRO A 65 9.05 3.79 22.33
CA PRO A 65 8.66 4.84 21.42
C PRO A 65 7.50 5.61 22.07
N SER A 66 7.60 6.90 22.18
CA SER A 66 6.47 7.79 22.45
C SER A 66 5.42 7.41 21.41
N GLY A 67 4.24 6.91 21.81
CA GLY A 67 3.26 6.20 20.98
C GLY A 67 2.64 7.01 19.84
N GLY A 68 3.47 7.61 19.00
CA GLY A 68 3.10 8.23 17.72
C GLY A 68 3.22 7.22 16.58
N ILE A 69 2.40 7.39 15.56
CA ILE A 69 2.49 6.61 14.32
C ILE A 69 3.80 6.98 13.62
N ASN A 70 4.63 5.99 13.33
CA ASN A 70 5.84 6.16 12.52
C ASN A 70 5.43 6.36 11.05
N LEU A 71 5.90 7.42 10.42
CA LEU A 71 5.64 7.71 9.01
C LEU A 71 6.54 6.93 8.05
N ALA A 72 7.62 6.30 8.54
CA ALA A 72 8.46 5.43 7.73
C ALA A 72 7.74 4.12 7.40
N THR A 73 7.86 3.68 6.15
CA THR A 73 7.34 2.40 5.67
C THR A 73 8.36 1.30 5.94
N ASN A 74 7.92 0.13 6.44
CA ASN A 74 8.79 -1.00 6.83
C ASN A 74 10.00 -0.54 7.65
N PRO A 75 9.78 0.11 8.79
CA PRO A 75 10.84 0.84 9.52
C PRO A 75 11.89 -0.08 10.14
N GLY A 76 11.52 -1.28 10.55
CA GLY A 76 12.42 -2.30 11.13
C GLY A 76 12.83 -3.38 10.12
N PHE A 77 12.49 -3.22 8.83
CA PHE A 77 12.84 -4.17 7.76
C PHE A 77 12.34 -5.61 8.00
N GLU A 78 11.27 -5.77 8.78
CA GLU A 78 10.72 -7.08 9.17
C GLU A 78 9.75 -7.65 8.13
N ILE A 79 9.27 -6.84 7.16
CA ILE A 79 8.40 -7.30 6.10
C ILE A 79 9.26 -7.94 5.01
N PRO A 80 9.10 -9.27 4.78
CA PRO A 80 9.92 -9.97 3.79
C PRO A 80 9.62 -9.47 2.38
N ALA A 81 10.60 -9.59 1.48
CA ALA A 81 10.37 -9.38 0.06
C ALA A 81 9.27 -10.34 -0.40
N SER A 82 8.11 -9.79 -0.75
CA SER A 82 7.00 -10.50 -1.37
C SER A 82 7.30 -10.71 -2.86
N SER A 83 6.31 -11.17 -3.64
CA SER A 83 6.34 -11.27 -5.11
C SER A 83 6.73 -9.98 -5.87
N LEU A 84 7.04 -8.92 -5.15
CA LEU A 84 7.56 -7.63 -5.62
C LEU A 84 9.09 -7.56 -5.78
N ALA A 85 9.80 -8.66 -5.68
CA ALA A 85 11.26 -8.68 -5.85
C ALA A 85 11.74 -8.01 -7.17
N GLU A 86 10.87 -7.88 -8.16
CA GLU A 86 11.17 -7.15 -9.40
C GLU A 86 11.18 -5.62 -9.23
N TRP A 87 10.55 -5.08 -8.16
CA TRP A 87 10.40 -3.64 -7.94
C TRP A 87 11.35 -3.06 -6.90
N GLY A 88 11.93 -3.89 -6.09
CA GLY A 88 12.90 -3.54 -5.06
C GLY A 88 13.17 -4.75 -4.16
N SER A 89 14.42 -4.93 -3.77
CA SER A 89 14.83 -6.03 -2.89
C SER A 89 14.36 -5.86 -1.45
N VAL A 90 13.88 -4.67 -1.10
CA VAL A 90 13.49 -4.29 0.26
C VAL A 90 12.16 -3.56 0.24
N PRO A 91 11.07 -4.20 0.72
CA PRO A 91 9.74 -3.58 0.75
C PRO A 91 9.74 -2.23 1.47
N GLY A 92 9.10 -1.23 0.87
CA GLY A 92 9.05 0.14 1.38
C GLY A 92 10.29 0.98 1.06
N TRP A 93 11.35 0.40 0.49
CA TRP A 93 12.60 1.10 0.20
C TRP A 93 13.10 0.84 -1.22
N ARG A 94 13.61 1.86 -1.86
CA ARG A 94 14.24 1.77 -3.16
C ARG A 94 15.72 2.08 -3.07
N CYS A 95 16.57 1.11 -3.39
CA CYS A 95 18.02 1.24 -3.37
C CYS A 95 18.60 1.38 -4.78
N SER A 96 19.68 2.13 -4.92
CA SER A 96 20.29 2.53 -6.20
C SER A 96 20.74 1.33 -7.04
N GLY A 97 21.37 0.34 -6.42
CA GLY A 97 21.86 -0.87 -7.09
C GLY A 97 20.87 -2.04 -7.10
N GLY A 98 19.62 -1.81 -6.63
CA GLY A 98 18.61 -2.86 -6.56
C GLY A 98 19.06 -4.07 -5.71
N PRO A 99 18.60 -5.29 -6.04
CA PRO A 99 18.92 -6.50 -5.29
C PRO A 99 20.42 -6.86 -5.24
N ALA A 100 21.21 -6.31 -6.16
CA ALA A 100 22.65 -6.56 -6.20
C ALA A 100 23.43 -5.82 -5.11
N GLU A 101 22.93 -4.67 -4.65
CA GLU A 101 23.57 -3.85 -3.63
C GLU A 101 22.86 -3.90 -2.28
N ALA A 102 21.53 -4.08 -2.25
CA ALA A 102 20.73 -3.98 -1.04
C ALA A 102 19.77 -5.16 -0.89
N ALA A 103 19.70 -5.72 0.31
CA ALA A 103 18.80 -6.81 0.66
C ALA A 103 18.51 -6.81 2.17
N LEU A 104 17.44 -7.51 2.55
CA LEU A 104 17.22 -7.86 3.96
C LEU A 104 18.32 -8.80 4.44
N THR A 105 18.83 -8.56 5.63
CA THR A 105 19.86 -9.38 6.26
C THR A 105 19.45 -9.76 7.69
N THR A 106 19.69 -11.01 8.08
CA THR A 106 19.53 -11.50 9.45
C THR A 106 20.83 -11.45 10.25
N ALA A 107 21.89 -10.89 9.67
CA ALA A 107 23.20 -10.80 10.28
C ALA A 107 23.25 -9.71 11.35
N ALA A 108 22.93 -10.05 12.59
CA ALA A 108 22.94 -9.18 13.75
C ALA A 108 22.13 -7.88 13.54
N PRO A 109 20.81 -7.95 13.39
CA PRO A 109 19.94 -6.77 13.33
C PRO A 109 20.05 -5.97 14.63
N HIS A 110 19.62 -4.69 14.62
CA HIS A 110 19.56 -3.90 15.83
C HIS A 110 18.39 -4.35 16.71
N SER A 111 17.24 -4.58 16.09
CA SER A 111 16.07 -5.19 16.74
C SER A 111 15.43 -6.23 15.82
N GLY A 112 14.40 -6.94 16.30
CA GLY A 112 13.66 -7.92 15.50
C GLY A 112 14.52 -9.04 14.93
N THR A 113 14.24 -9.42 13.67
CA THR A 113 14.87 -10.55 12.98
C THR A 113 15.68 -10.15 11.75
N SER A 114 15.45 -8.95 11.22
CA SER A 114 16.01 -8.47 9.96
C SER A 114 16.49 -7.02 10.06
N ALA A 115 17.37 -6.63 9.18
CA ALA A 115 17.85 -5.27 8.95
C ALA A 115 18.07 -5.05 7.45
N LEU A 116 18.19 -3.81 7.00
CA LEU A 116 18.68 -3.50 5.67
C LEU A 116 20.21 -3.66 5.63
N GLY A 117 20.71 -4.58 4.80
CA GLY A 117 22.11 -4.71 4.45
C GLY A 117 22.39 -4.08 3.10
N VAL A 118 23.42 -3.23 3.01
CA VAL A 118 23.81 -2.57 1.76
C VAL A 118 25.30 -2.81 1.51
N THR A 119 25.62 -3.27 0.29
CA THR A 119 26.98 -3.45 -0.20
C THR A 119 27.13 -2.68 -1.50
N PRO A 120 27.62 -1.42 -1.46
CA PRO A 120 27.77 -0.59 -2.65
C PRO A 120 28.63 -1.29 -3.72
N ALA A 121 28.16 -1.29 -5.00
CA ALA A 121 28.89 -1.92 -6.10
C ALA A 121 29.96 -0.99 -6.65
N GLY A 122 31.23 -1.35 -6.40
CA GLY A 122 32.38 -0.61 -6.93
C GLY A 122 32.58 0.77 -6.29
N ASP A 123 33.49 1.51 -6.87
CA ASP A 123 34.04 2.75 -6.28
C ASP A 123 33.12 3.98 -6.46
N SER A 124 32.13 3.89 -7.32
CA SER A 124 31.22 5.01 -7.70
C SER A 124 29.83 4.91 -7.07
N SER A 125 29.52 3.84 -6.37
CA SER A 125 28.24 3.68 -5.67
C SER A 125 28.34 4.10 -4.21
N THR A 126 27.32 4.75 -3.69
CA THR A 126 27.12 5.03 -2.27
C THR A 126 26.13 4.08 -1.62
N GLY A 127 25.47 3.20 -2.41
CA GLY A 127 24.43 2.32 -1.93
C GLY A 127 23.23 3.07 -1.37
N GLU A 128 22.80 4.15 -2.04
CA GLU A 128 21.69 4.97 -1.55
C GLU A 128 20.37 4.21 -1.56
N CYS A 129 19.70 4.17 -0.42
CA CYS A 129 18.34 3.66 -0.24
C CYS A 129 17.41 4.78 0.18
N VAL A 130 16.23 4.84 -0.43
CA VAL A 130 15.28 5.94 -0.25
C VAL A 130 13.85 5.44 -0.11
N GLN A 131 13.02 6.25 0.56
CA GLN A 131 11.57 6.14 0.50
C GLN A 131 10.93 7.53 0.41
N THR A 132 9.72 7.57 -0.15
CA THR A 132 8.90 8.78 -0.21
C THR A 132 8.00 8.81 1.03
N VAL A 133 8.13 9.83 1.85
CA VAL A 133 7.34 10.05 3.06
C VAL A 133 6.38 11.21 2.84
N SER A 134 5.09 11.01 3.09
CA SER A 134 4.09 12.08 3.05
C SER A 134 4.22 12.96 4.28
N VAL A 135 4.16 14.27 4.06
CA VAL A 135 4.37 15.28 5.09
C VAL A 135 3.33 16.41 4.99
N GLN A 136 3.16 17.14 6.09
CA GLN A 136 2.37 18.37 6.09
C GLN A 136 3.25 19.57 5.75
N PRO A 137 2.76 20.55 4.99
CA PRO A 137 3.45 21.83 4.79
C PRO A 137 3.74 22.56 6.10
N ASN A 138 4.83 23.34 6.13
CA ASN A 138 5.24 24.18 7.28
C ASN A 138 5.33 23.43 8.61
N SER A 139 5.66 22.14 8.57
CA SER A 139 5.73 21.25 9.72
C SER A 139 7.14 20.76 9.98
N THR A 140 7.43 20.46 11.23
CA THR A 140 8.75 19.98 11.63
C THR A 140 8.69 18.49 11.91
N TYR A 141 9.70 17.77 11.41
CA TYR A 141 9.87 16.33 11.53
C TYR A 141 11.22 16.00 12.13
N THR A 142 11.27 14.88 12.83
CA THR A 142 12.52 14.25 13.28
C THR A 142 12.61 12.88 12.62
N ALA A 143 13.68 12.65 11.86
CA ALA A 143 14.01 11.33 11.34
C ALA A 143 15.19 10.74 12.11
N SER A 144 15.12 9.47 12.43
CA SER A 144 16.24 8.73 13.03
C SER A 144 16.34 7.33 12.46
N ALA A 145 17.54 6.74 12.52
CA ALA A 145 17.80 5.36 12.14
C ALA A 145 18.95 4.82 12.96
N TRP A 146 18.96 3.53 13.25
CA TRP A 146 20.14 2.86 13.72
C TRP A 146 20.97 2.40 12.52
N VAL A 147 22.25 2.70 12.54
CA VAL A 147 23.19 2.40 11.46
C VAL A 147 24.42 1.68 11.97
N ARG A 148 25.01 0.84 11.12
CA ARG A 148 26.28 0.15 11.37
C ARG A 148 27.14 0.20 10.11
N GLY A 149 28.33 0.76 10.20
CA GLY A 149 29.23 0.90 9.06
C GLY A 149 30.13 2.12 9.19
N LYS A 150 30.73 2.52 8.07
CA LYS A 150 31.56 3.71 7.94
C LYS A 150 30.92 4.74 7.05
N TYR A 151 31.02 6.01 7.42
CA TYR A 151 30.50 7.15 6.64
C TYR A 151 29.06 6.93 6.19
N VAL A 152 28.18 6.57 7.14
CA VAL A 152 26.74 6.37 6.87
C VAL A 152 26.01 7.67 7.16
N PHE A 153 25.13 8.06 6.24
CA PHE A 153 24.36 9.31 6.24
C PHE A 153 22.87 9.02 6.29
N LEU A 154 22.13 9.82 7.06
CA LEU A 154 20.68 9.87 7.11
C LEU A 154 20.21 11.29 6.85
N GLY A 155 19.30 11.50 5.91
CA GLY A 155 18.79 12.84 5.61
C GLY A 155 17.47 12.83 4.86
N ALA A 156 16.97 14.03 4.57
CA ALA A 156 15.75 14.24 3.80
C ALA A 156 15.97 15.34 2.74
N THR A 157 15.36 15.15 1.57
CA THR A 157 15.31 16.13 0.48
C THR A 157 13.87 16.39 0.04
N GLY A 158 13.65 17.45 -0.75
CA GLY A 158 12.29 17.85 -1.13
C GLY A 158 11.53 18.58 -0.02
N THR A 159 12.26 19.10 0.97
CA THR A 159 11.67 19.81 2.13
C THR A 159 11.30 21.26 1.84
N ASP A 160 11.59 21.79 0.64
CA ASP A 160 11.54 23.22 0.29
C ASP A 160 12.42 24.12 1.19
N ARG A 161 13.26 23.53 2.04
CA ARG A 161 14.19 24.21 2.94
C ARG A 161 15.50 23.44 3.01
N PRO A 162 16.65 24.11 3.21
CA PRO A 162 17.91 23.43 3.43
C PRO A 162 17.85 22.51 4.66
N THR A 163 18.32 21.28 4.51
CA THR A 163 18.40 20.26 5.58
C THR A 163 19.78 19.65 5.60
N ALA A 164 20.42 19.63 6.76
CA ALA A 164 21.69 18.94 6.94
C ALA A 164 21.45 17.46 7.28
N PRO A 165 22.18 16.52 6.65
CA PRO A 165 22.13 15.12 7.06
C PRO A 165 22.82 14.93 8.42
N SER A 166 22.38 13.91 9.15
CA SER A 166 23.15 13.32 10.24
C SER A 166 24.05 12.22 9.68
N TRP A 167 25.24 12.06 10.19
CA TRP A 167 26.16 11.02 9.72
C TRP A 167 27.14 10.57 10.80
N THR A 168 27.77 9.43 10.56
CA THR A 168 28.84 8.90 11.43
C THR A 168 30.07 8.54 10.59
N GLU A 169 31.27 8.77 11.15
CA GLU A 169 32.50 8.37 10.49
C GLU A 169 32.70 6.85 10.57
N ASN A 170 32.48 6.25 11.73
CA ASN A 170 32.68 4.83 11.95
C ASN A 170 31.96 4.36 13.23
N THR A 171 31.14 3.35 13.10
CA THR A 171 30.45 2.77 14.27
C THR A 171 31.28 1.71 14.99
N ASN A 172 32.49 1.42 14.53
CA ASN A 172 33.39 0.39 15.09
C ASN A 172 32.72 -1.00 15.21
N GLY A 173 31.86 -1.33 14.26
CA GLY A 173 31.14 -2.61 14.20
C GLY A 173 29.90 -2.71 15.10
N GLY A 174 29.63 -1.72 15.93
CA GLY A 174 28.40 -1.60 16.72
C GLY A 174 27.29 -0.87 15.98
N TRP A 175 26.11 -0.75 16.59
CA TRP A 175 25.02 0.08 16.12
C TRP A 175 25.11 1.47 16.73
N GLN A 176 24.86 2.51 15.93
CA GLN A 176 24.82 3.91 16.35
C GLN A 176 23.55 4.56 15.80
N ARG A 177 22.83 5.31 16.65
CA ARG A 177 21.66 6.06 16.22
C ARG A 177 22.07 7.37 15.55
N LEU A 178 21.60 7.60 14.33
CA LEU A 178 21.63 8.90 13.67
C LEU A 178 20.28 9.59 13.87
N THR A 179 20.30 10.92 13.97
CA THR A 179 19.09 11.72 14.09
C THR A 179 19.25 13.02 13.33
N THR A 180 18.31 13.31 12.44
CA THR A 180 18.22 14.60 11.73
C THR A 180 16.86 15.23 11.95
N ARG A 181 16.80 16.55 11.91
CA ARG A 181 15.56 17.32 12.00
C ARG A 181 15.41 18.18 10.75
N PHE A 182 14.20 18.18 10.20
CA PHE A 182 13.89 19.01 9.03
C PHE A 182 12.53 19.69 9.20
N THR A 183 12.36 20.82 8.51
CA THR A 183 11.09 21.56 8.48
C THR A 183 10.69 21.72 7.02
N THR A 184 9.45 21.38 6.72
CA THR A 184 8.88 21.49 5.38
C THR A 184 8.52 22.93 5.05
N GLY A 185 8.62 23.28 3.77
CA GLY A 185 8.14 24.56 3.25
C GLY A 185 6.63 24.55 3.00
N PRO A 186 6.08 25.64 2.45
CA PRO A 186 4.64 25.80 2.28
C PRO A 186 4.01 24.91 1.21
N THR A 187 4.82 24.33 0.32
CA THR A 187 4.35 23.50 -0.80
C THR A 187 4.74 22.02 -0.67
N ALA A 188 5.60 21.67 0.29
CA ALA A 188 6.05 20.30 0.48
C ALA A 188 4.92 19.41 1.01
N SER A 189 4.48 18.47 0.20
CA SER A 189 3.52 17.41 0.57
C SER A 189 4.20 16.04 0.73
N THR A 190 5.40 15.88 0.20
CA THR A 190 6.24 14.69 0.33
C THR A 190 7.69 15.09 0.53
N VAL A 191 8.47 14.24 1.17
CA VAL A 191 9.93 14.32 1.24
C VAL A 191 10.53 12.99 0.84
N ARG A 192 11.74 13.04 0.30
CA ARG A 192 12.56 11.86 0.05
C ARG A 192 13.49 11.65 1.23
N LEU A 193 13.14 10.70 2.10
CA LEU A 193 14.02 10.21 3.15
C LEU A 193 15.09 9.32 2.49
N TYR A 194 16.35 9.51 2.87
CA TYR A 194 17.43 8.70 2.34
C TYR A 194 18.39 8.24 3.42
N VAL A 195 19.01 7.09 3.18
CA VAL A 195 20.17 6.59 3.86
C VAL A 195 21.21 6.14 2.83
N HIS A 196 22.46 6.47 3.00
CA HIS A 196 23.53 6.03 2.10
C HIS A 196 24.87 5.93 2.83
N GLY A 197 25.76 5.12 2.29
CA GLY A 197 27.17 5.10 2.67
C GLY A 197 27.96 6.18 1.93
N TRP A 198 29.28 6.00 1.88
CA TRP A 198 30.19 6.85 1.13
C TRP A 198 31.04 6.02 0.18
N TYR A 199 31.53 6.65 -0.84
CA TYR A 199 32.36 6.00 -1.85
C TYR A 199 33.53 5.24 -1.24
N GLN A 200 33.71 3.97 -1.61
CA GLN A 200 34.83 3.11 -1.18
C GLN A 200 34.91 2.82 0.34
N GLN A 201 33.85 3.08 1.09
CA GLN A 201 33.86 2.85 2.55
C GLN A 201 33.33 1.47 2.97
N GLY A 202 32.92 0.65 1.98
CA GLY A 202 32.46 -0.72 2.21
C GLY A 202 30.99 -0.81 2.60
N PRO A 203 30.55 -1.99 3.06
CA PRO A 203 29.16 -2.25 3.39
C PRO A 203 28.72 -1.53 4.66
N PHE A 204 27.40 -1.28 4.73
CA PHE A 204 26.74 -0.76 5.91
C PHE A 204 25.38 -1.46 6.12
N ALA A 205 24.82 -1.28 7.31
CA ALA A 205 23.48 -1.77 7.64
C ALA A 205 22.65 -0.64 8.29
N VAL A 206 21.33 -0.76 8.16
CA VAL A 206 20.35 0.19 8.70
C VAL A 206 19.21 -0.59 9.34
N ASP A 207 18.69 -0.07 10.45
CA ASP A 207 17.56 -0.65 11.16
C ASP A 207 16.78 0.42 11.92
N ASP A 208 15.56 0.07 12.35
CA ASP A 208 14.71 0.89 13.23
C ASP A 208 14.62 2.36 12.78
N VAL A 209 14.24 2.55 11.52
CA VAL A 209 14.03 3.89 10.96
C VAL A 209 12.76 4.48 11.56
N GLN A 210 12.81 5.73 12.00
CA GLN A 210 11.67 6.43 12.56
C GLN A 210 11.54 7.82 11.95
N VAL A 211 10.33 8.20 11.60
CA VAL A 211 9.98 9.56 11.20
C VAL A 211 8.79 10.02 12.03
N ASP A 212 9.06 10.97 12.92
CA ASP A 212 8.07 11.57 13.82
C ASP A 212 7.74 12.98 13.38
N GLY A 213 6.47 13.32 13.45
CA GLY A 213 5.98 14.66 13.14
C GLY A 213 4.47 14.72 12.96
N ALA A 214 3.99 15.77 12.30
CA ALA A 214 2.58 15.94 12.01
C ALA A 214 2.07 14.87 11.03
N LEU A 215 1.10 14.09 11.46
CA LEU A 215 0.48 13.06 10.61
C LEU A 215 -0.40 13.71 9.55
N PRO A 216 -0.48 13.13 8.33
CA PRO A 216 -1.56 13.41 7.40
C PRO A 216 -2.91 13.08 8.05
N ALA A 217 -3.93 13.88 7.75
CA ALA A 217 -5.29 13.49 8.11
C ALA A 217 -5.64 12.17 7.40
N PRO A 218 -6.34 11.24 8.07
CA PRO A 218 -6.77 9.99 7.44
C PRO A 218 -7.51 10.27 6.12
N ALA A 219 -7.32 9.39 5.14
CA ALA A 219 -8.03 9.47 3.88
C ALA A 219 -9.55 9.30 4.09
N THR A 220 -10.34 9.81 3.15
CA THR A 220 -11.80 9.65 3.18
C THR A 220 -12.19 8.43 2.36
N GLY A 221 -12.94 7.51 2.95
CA GLY A 221 -13.55 6.38 2.26
C GLY A 221 -14.89 6.79 1.63
N ALA A 222 -15.11 6.42 0.36
CA ALA A 222 -16.36 6.70 -0.35
C ALA A 222 -16.67 5.58 -1.36
N GLY A 223 -17.97 5.30 -1.57
CA GLY A 223 -18.48 4.46 -2.67
C GLY A 223 -18.72 5.29 -3.92
N SER A 224 -19.41 6.44 -3.76
CA SER A 224 -19.76 7.37 -4.83
C SER A 224 -19.01 8.68 -4.75
N VAL A 225 -19.06 9.43 -5.82
CA VAL A 225 -18.50 10.80 -5.88
C VAL A 225 -19.65 11.81 -5.77
N PRO A 226 -19.71 12.62 -4.71
CA PRO A 226 -20.77 13.60 -4.56
C PRO A 226 -20.77 14.63 -5.69
N THR A 227 -21.79 14.58 -6.55
CA THR A 227 -22.01 15.56 -7.63
C THR A 227 -23.46 15.64 -8.04
N SER A 228 -23.89 16.80 -8.51
CA SER A 228 -25.17 17.00 -9.19
C SER A 228 -25.08 16.87 -10.72
N ASP A 229 -23.87 16.78 -11.26
CA ASP A 229 -23.67 16.60 -12.70
C ASP A 229 -24.16 15.21 -13.11
N ARG A 230 -24.78 15.14 -14.26
CA ARG A 230 -25.29 13.87 -14.82
C ARG A 230 -24.16 13.02 -15.40
N VAL A 231 -23.28 12.56 -14.54
CA VAL A 231 -22.07 11.79 -14.88
C VAL A 231 -21.98 10.49 -14.08
N VAL A 232 -21.23 9.55 -14.64
CA VAL A 232 -20.88 8.26 -14.05
C VAL A 232 -19.39 7.99 -14.31
N PHE A 233 -18.74 7.25 -13.43
CA PHE A 233 -17.30 6.99 -13.52
C PHE A 233 -17.02 5.51 -13.79
N PHE A 234 -16.45 5.21 -14.96
CA PHE A 234 -16.06 3.84 -15.30
C PHE A 234 -14.66 3.55 -14.80
N THR A 235 -14.56 2.52 -13.97
CA THR A 235 -13.31 2.10 -13.33
C THR A 235 -13.01 0.64 -13.66
N VAL A 236 -11.74 0.31 -13.94
CA VAL A 236 -11.34 -1.02 -14.40
C VAL A 236 -10.15 -1.50 -13.59
N ASP A 237 -10.32 -2.59 -12.83
CA ASP A 237 -9.36 -3.07 -11.84
C ASP A 237 -8.45 -4.20 -12.37
N ASP A 238 -7.34 -4.47 -11.68
CA ASP A 238 -6.35 -5.55 -11.81
C ASP A 238 -5.34 -5.41 -12.97
N GLY A 239 -5.78 -5.57 -14.21
CA GLY A 239 -4.90 -5.46 -15.38
C GLY A 239 -4.38 -6.76 -15.98
N TRP A 240 -4.87 -7.93 -15.55
CA TRP A 240 -4.32 -9.21 -15.96
C TRP A 240 -4.67 -9.61 -17.40
N GLN A 241 -5.89 -9.44 -17.82
CA GLN A 241 -6.36 -9.83 -19.16
C GLN A 241 -6.63 -8.58 -20.01
N ARG A 242 -5.75 -8.32 -20.95
CA ARG A 242 -5.76 -7.15 -21.84
C ARG A 242 -6.17 -7.61 -23.25
N THR A 243 -7.46 -7.49 -23.56
CA THR A 243 -8.00 -7.94 -24.84
C THR A 243 -8.00 -6.79 -25.87
N PRO A 244 -7.63 -7.04 -27.14
CA PRO A 244 -7.67 -6.01 -28.19
C PRO A 244 -9.09 -5.47 -28.42
N GLU A 245 -10.12 -6.27 -28.19
CA GLU A 245 -11.52 -5.89 -28.34
C GLU A 245 -11.95 -4.84 -27.30
N ALA A 246 -11.54 -5.03 -26.03
CA ALA A 246 -11.79 -4.03 -24.97
C ALA A 246 -11.01 -2.74 -25.22
N GLU A 247 -9.71 -2.84 -25.59
CA GLU A 247 -8.91 -1.68 -26.01
C GLU A 247 -9.59 -0.92 -27.15
N LYS A 248 -10.01 -1.63 -28.20
CA LYS A 248 -10.70 -1.02 -29.34
C LYS A 248 -11.98 -0.31 -28.92
N PHE A 249 -12.82 -0.94 -28.09
CA PHE A 249 -14.06 -0.32 -27.60
C PHE A 249 -13.77 1.00 -26.86
N ILE A 250 -12.83 0.99 -25.90
CA ILE A 250 -12.46 2.16 -25.11
C ILE A 250 -11.96 3.29 -26.02
N THR A 251 -11.07 2.98 -26.96
CA THR A 251 -10.44 3.98 -27.83
C THR A 251 -11.39 4.54 -28.87
N ASP A 252 -12.20 3.71 -29.51
CA ASP A 252 -13.19 4.13 -30.53
C ASP A 252 -14.26 5.06 -29.94
N HIS A 253 -14.74 4.75 -28.73
CA HIS A 253 -15.71 5.58 -28.01
C HIS A 253 -15.08 6.76 -27.27
N LYS A 254 -13.75 6.85 -27.24
CA LYS A 254 -13.00 7.83 -26.41
C LYS A 254 -13.51 7.85 -24.98
N LEU A 255 -13.76 6.65 -24.45
CA LEU A 255 -14.38 6.47 -23.16
C LEU A 255 -13.44 6.89 -22.05
N PRO A 256 -13.77 7.90 -21.23
CA PRO A 256 -12.95 8.21 -20.06
C PRO A 256 -13.06 7.08 -19.05
N ILE A 257 -11.94 6.43 -18.76
CA ILE A 257 -11.85 5.37 -17.75
C ILE A 257 -10.81 5.70 -16.69
N THR A 258 -11.02 5.22 -15.50
CA THR A 258 -10.00 5.18 -14.46
C THR A 258 -9.52 3.74 -14.30
N ALA A 259 -8.29 3.48 -14.71
CA ALA A 259 -7.67 2.18 -14.53
C ALA A 259 -7.02 2.08 -13.15
N PHE A 260 -7.27 0.99 -12.44
CA PHE A 260 -6.65 0.63 -11.16
C PHE A 260 -5.81 -0.65 -11.35
N PRO A 261 -4.72 -0.60 -12.13
CA PRO A 261 -3.90 -1.79 -12.33
C PRO A 261 -3.04 -2.09 -11.11
N LEU A 262 -2.77 -3.37 -10.90
CA LEU A 262 -1.64 -3.79 -10.08
C LEU A 262 -0.32 -3.43 -10.78
N PRO A 263 0.77 -3.16 -10.04
CA PRO A 263 2.05 -2.78 -10.64
C PRO A 263 2.62 -3.80 -11.63
N MET A 264 2.48 -5.09 -11.35
CA MET A 264 3.04 -6.15 -12.20
C MET A 264 2.41 -6.18 -13.61
N PRO A 265 1.08 -6.30 -13.78
CA PRO A 265 0.48 -6.21 -15.11
C PRO A 265 0.67 -4.84 -15.77
N ALA A 266 0.74 -3.75 -15.00
CA ALA A 266 1.01 -2.42 -15.52
C ALA A 266 2.40 -2.32 -16.17
N ALA A 267 3.40 -2.88 -15.53
CA ALA A 267 4.78 -2.88 -16.02
C ALA A 267 5.01 -3.87 -17.18
N ALA A 268 4.24 -4.96 -17.23
CA ALA A 268 4.35 -5.94 -18.31
C ALA A 268 3.94 -5.35 -19.68
N ASP A 269 3.00 -4.39 -19.71
CA ASP A 269 2.62 -3.66 -20.93
C ASP A 269 2.16 -2.23 -20.61
N PRO A 270 3.09 -1.32 -20.33
CA PRO A 270 2.74 0.08 -20.05
C PRO A 270 2.03 0.77 -21.22
N GLY A 271 2.40 0.38 -22.45
CA GLY A 271 1.83 0.97 -23.67
C GLY A 271 0.33 0.69 -23.81
N PHE A 272 -0.14 -0.47 -23.39
CA PHE A 272 -1.55 -0.77 -23.35
C PHE A 272 -2.32 0.20 -22.44
N PHE A 273 -1.88 0.37 -21.19
CA PHE A 273 -2.54 1.27 -20.24
C PHE A 273 -2.49 2.73 -20.70
N GLN A 274 -1.40 3.17 -21.33
CA GLN A 274 -1.31 4.51 -21.92
C GLN A 274 -2.33 4.71 -23.04
N ARG A 275 -2.57 3.69 -23.89
CA ARG A 275 -3.54 3.79 -24.99
C ARG A 275 -4.98 3.83 -24.47
N VAL A 276 -5.34 2.95 -23.52
CA VAL A 276 -6.72 2.89 -22.99
C VAL A 276 -7.05 4.06 -22.07
N THR A 277 -6.05 4.76 -21.54
CA THR A 277 -6.25 5.98 -20.75
C THR A 277 -5.90 7.27 -21.51
N ALA A 278 -5.88 7.22 -22.85
CA ALA A 278 -5.58 8.39 -23.67
C ALA A 278 -6.75 9.39 -23.79
N ALA A 279 -7.99 8.95 -23.49
CA ALA A 279 -9.15 9.85 -23.51
C ALA A 279 -9.03 10.92 -22.41
N PRO A 280 -9.45 12.17 -22.66
CA PRO A 280 -9.46 13.23 -21.64
C PRO A 280 -10.27 12.80 -20.40
N GLY A 281 -9.73 13.07 -19.22
CA GLY A 281 -10.31 12.67 -17.93
C GLY A 281 -9.97 11.24 -17.51
N SER A 282 -9.35 10.44 -18.36
CA SER A 282 -8.84 9.11 -17.98
C SER A 282 -7.62 9.22 -17.08
N SER A 283 -7.42 8.24 -16.21
CA SER A 283 -6.28 8.22 -15.29
C SER A 283 -5.89 6.79 -14.88
N ILE A 284 -4.67 6.65 -14.39
CA ILE A 284 -4.15 5.42 -13.79
C ILE A 284 -4.02 5.64 -12.29
N GLN A 285 -4.64 4.76 -11.49
CA GLN A 285 -4.76 4.89 -10.05
C GLN A 285 -4.26 3.63 -9.34
N ASN A 286 -4.25 3.61 -8.01
CA ASN A 286 -3.59 2.59 -7.19
C ASN A 286 -4.57 1.50 -6.72
N HIS A 287 -4.18 0.21 -6.89
CA HIS A 287 -4.95 -0.95 -6.44
C HIS A 287 -4.12 -1.91 -5.56
N SER A 288 -3.22 -1.37 -4.76
CA SER A 288 -2.21 -2.12 -3.99
C SER A 288 -1.18 -2.82 -4.87
N VAL A 289 -0.32 -3.58 -4.22
CA VAL A 289 0.75 -4.31 -4.89
C VAL A 289 0.38 -5.74 -5.20
N SER A 290 -0.04 -6.50 -4.19
CA SER A 290 -0.25 -7.96 -4.28
C SER A 290 -1.72 -8.35 -4.33
N HIS A 291 -2.64 -7.38 -4.33
CA HIS A 291 -4.08 -7.60 -4.23
C HIS A 291 -4.49 -8.28 -2.92
N ALA A 292 -3.80 -7.96 -1.81
CA ALA A 292 -4.11 -8.50 -0.48
C ALA A 292 -5.38 -7.88 0.13
N ASP A 293 -6.07 -8.62 1.00
CA ASP A 293 -7.09 -8.07 1.90
C ASP A 293 -6.39 -7.21 2.97
N LEU A 294 -6.40 -5.90 2.77
CA LEU A 294 -5.69 -4.95 3.64
C LEU A 294 -6.25 -4.91 5.06
N SER A 295 -7.52 -5.24 5.25
CA SER A 295 -8.14 -5.22 6.58
C SER A 295 -7.53 -6.23 7.55
N THR A 296 -6.81 -7.22 7.03
CA THR A 296 -6.11 -8.26 7.79
C THR A 296 -4.66 -7.92 8.12
N LEU A 297 -4.12 -6.85 7.53
CA LEU A 297 -2.71 -6.47 7.61
C LEU A 297 -2.47 -5.41 8.68
N SER A 298 -1.26 -5.39 9.23
CA SER A 298 -0.78 -4.30 10.10
C SER A 298 -0.64 -2.98 9.33
N LEU A 299 -0.53 -1.85 10.04
CA LEU A 299 -0.29 -0.53 9.41
C LEU A 299 0.96 -0.55 8.50
N ALA A 300 2.05 -1.15 8.96
CA ALA A 300 3.29 -1.20 8.19
C ALA A 300 3.14 -2.03 6.89
N GLU A 301 2.48 -3.17 6.95
CA GLU A 301 2.20 -3.99 5.77
C GLU A 301 1.26 -3.29 4.81
N GLN A 302 0.20 -2.64 5.29
CA GLN A 302 -0.68 -1.84 4.45
C GLN A 302 0.06 -0.68 3.79
N GLN A 303 1.00 -0.01 4.49
CA GLN A 303 1.83 1.02 3.89
C GLN A 303 2.73 0.46 2.78
N VAL A 304 3.31 -0.72 2.94
CA VAL A 304 4.07 -1.39 1.86
C VAL A 304 3.16 -1.62 0.65
N GLU A 305 1.98 -2.22 0.84
CA GLU A 305 1.04 -2.49 -0.25
C GLU A 305 0.62 -1.22 -1.00
N ILE A 306 0.39 -0.13 -0.29
CA ILE A 306 -0.12 1.11 -0.90
C ILE A 306 1.00 2.01 -1.43
N CYS A 307 2.05 2.25 -0.64
CA CYS A 307 3.13 3.16 -1.03
C CYS A 307 3.98 2.58 -2.17
N ASP A 308 4.34 1.30 -2.11
CA ASP A 308 5.16 0.67 -3.14
C ASP A 308 4.42 0.59 -4.48
N ALA A 309 3.09 0.33 -4.46
CA ALA A 309 2.27 0.41 -5.65
C ALA A 309 2.24 1.83 -6.25
N ARG A 310 2.04 2.86 -5.42
CA ARG A 310 2.12 4.26 -5.86
C ARG A 310 3.45 4.55 -6.54
N ASP A 311 4.54 4.18 -5.89
CA ASP A 311 5.89 4.48 -6.39
C ASP A 311 6.21 3.69 -7.68
N ALA A 312 5.74 2.45 -7.78
CA ALA A 312 5.88 1.63 -8.98
C ALA A 312 5.10 2.23 -10.17
N LEU A 313 3.82 2.56 -9.97
CA LEU A 313 2.99 3.18 -11.00
C LEU A 313 3.52 4.56 -11.42
N THR A 314 4.02 5.35 -10.45
CA THR A 314 4.65 6.65 -10.74
C THR A 314 5.89 6.48 -11.64
N ARG A 315 6.72 5.48 -11.38
CA ARG A 315 7.89 5.20 -12.25
C ARG A 315 7.48 4.75 -13.63
N THR A 316 6.44 3.93 -13.72
CA THR A 316 5.98 3.37 -15.01
C THR A 316 5.32 4.42 -15.89
N PHE A 317 4.54 5.33 -15.31
CA PHE A 317 3.69 6.25 -16.08
C PHE A 317 4.07 7.74 -15.94
N GLY A 318 5.01 8.07 -15.06
CA GLY A 318 5.48 9.45 -14.85
C GLY A 318 4.53 10.34 -14.03
N THR A 319 3.34 9.83 -13.66
CA THR A 319 2.34 10.56 -12.87
C THR A 319 1.97 9.74 -11.64
N ALA A 320 1.99 10.37 -10.47
CA ALA A 320 1.62 9.71 -9.23
C ALA A 320 0.09 9.50 -9.16
N PRO A 321 -0.37 8.28 -8.79
CA PRO A 321 -1.77 8.05 -8.46
C PRO A 321 -2.22 8.94 -7.29
N THR A 322 -3.48 9.39 -7.34
CA THR A 322 -4.09 10.27 -6.31
C THR A 322 -5.28 9.62 -5.60
N VAL A 323 -5.79 8.52 -6.15
CA VAL A 323 -6.88 7.73 -5.61
C VAL A 323 -6.40 6.30 -5.35
N PHE A 324 -6.78 5.75 -4.21
CA PHE A 324 -6.52 4.36 -3.86
C PHE A 324 -7.81 3.57 -3.82
N ARG A 325 -7.82 2.38 -4.42
CA ARG A 325 -8.90 1.41 -4.29
C ARG A 325 -8.38 0.16 -3.58
N PRO A 326 -8.92 -0.18 -2.40
CA PRO A 326 -8.54 -1.41 -1.70
C PRO A 326 -9.10 -2.63 -2.43
N PRO A 327 -8.30 -3.69 -2.60
CA PRO A 327 -8.78 -4.98 -3.06
C PRO A 327 -9.98 -5.47 -2.25
N TYR A 328 -10.93 -6.14 -2.92
CA TYR A 328 -12.17 -6.65 -2.32
C TYR A 328 -13.02 -5.59 -1.60
N PHE A 329 -12.72 -4.31 -1.78
CA PHE A 329 -13.26 -3.20 -0.98
C PHE A 329 -13.04 -3.38 0.53
N ALA A 330 -12.05 -4.18 0.91
CA ALA A 330 -11.70 -4.47 2.29
C ALA A 330 -10.80 -3.37 2.85
N TRP A 331 -11.35 -2.55 3.73
CA TRP A 331 -10.64 -1.47 4.40
C TRP A 331 -11.18 -1.20 5.81
N ASN A 332 -10.34 -0.57 6.63
CA ASN A 332 -10.68 -0.15 8.00
C ASN A 332 -10.00 1.19 8.32
N ALA A 333 -10.09 1.66 9.57
CA ALA A 333 -9.45 2.91 9.98
C ALA A 333 -7.93 2.92 9.79
N VAL A 334 -7.28 1.74 9.92
CA VAL A 334 -5.84 1.60 9.67
C VAL A 334 -5.53 1.81 8.19
N THR A 335 -6.38 1.29 7.30
CA THR A 335 -6.25 1.48 5.85
C THR A 335 -6.35 2.95 5.45
N LEU A 336 -7.28 3.70 6.05
CA LEU A 336 -7.42 5.15 5.79
C LEU A 336 -6.16 5.91 6.22
N GLN A 337 -5.55 5.54 7.36
CA GLN A 337 -4.31 6.14 7.81
C GLN A 337 -3.12 5.71 6.94
N ALA A 338 -3.03 4.43 6.55
CA ALA A 338 -1.99 3.93 5.64
C ALA A 338 -2.05 4.65 4.28
N ALA A 339 -3.24 4.78 3.71
CA ALA A 339 -3.45 5.52 2.47
C ALA A 339 -3.00 6.98 2.60
N ALA A 340 -3.36 7.66 3.69
CA ALA A 340 -2.92 9.03 3.97
C ALA A 340 -1.39 9.13 4.12
N ASN A 341 -0.76 8.19 4.82
CA ASN A 341 0.70 8.13 4.96
C ASN A 341 1.39 7.90 3.60
N CYS A 342 0.69 7.29 2.64
CA CYS A 342 1.15 7.13 1.25
C CYS A 342 0.70 8.29 0.33
N GLY A 343 0.11 9.37 0.86
CA GLY A 343 -0.24 10.57 0.11
C GLY A 343 -1.61 10.54 -0.57
N PHE A 344 -2.44 9.55 -0.28
CA PHE A 344 -3.80 9.46 -0.80
C PHE A 344 -4.80 10.20 0.10
N ARG A 345 -5.72 10.95 -0.51
CA ARG A 345 -6.83 11.61 0.19
C ARG A 345 -8.12 10.81 0.08
N HIS A 346 -8.24 9.98 -0.96
CA HIS A 346 -9.45 9.25 -1.28
C HIS A 346 -9.18 7.75 -1.36
N VAL A 347 -9.99 6.99 -0.61
CA VAL A 347 -10.10 5.53 -0.69
C VAL A 347 -11.46 5.24 -1.30
N LEU A 348 -11.47 4.68 -2.52
CA LEU A 348 -12.67 4.57 -3.34
C LEU A 348 -13.09 3.12 -3.50
N THR A 349 -14.36 2.82 -3.26
CA THR A 349 -15.03 1.58 -3.64
C THR A 349 -15.85 1.78 -4.93
N ALA A 350 -17.05 1.22 -5.02
CA ALA A 350 -17.94 1.39 -6.16
C ALA A 350 -19.41 1.39 -5.70
N ASP A 351 -20.33 1.67 -6.61
CA ASP A 351 -21.79 1.66 -6.43
C ASP A 351 -22.47 0.62 -7.30
N ALA A 352 -21.77 0.17 -8.35
CA ALA A 352 -22.28 -0.83 -9.27
C ALA A 352 -21.13 -1.72 -9.77
N ASP A 353 -21.44 -2.98 -10.10
CA ASP A 353 -20.53 -3.95 -10.68
C ASP A 353 -21.10 -4.51 -11.99
N PHE A 354 -20.37 -4.30 -13.07
CA PHE A 354 -20.69 -4.80 -14.41
C PHE A 354 -19.71 -5.86 -14.91
N SER A 355 -18.87 -6.41 -14.03
CA SER A 355 -17.86 -7.43 -14.37
C SER A 355 -18.49 -8.80 -14.61
N TRP A 356 -17.83 -9.64 -15.41
CA TRP A 356 -18.19 -11.05 -15.67
C TRP A 356 -19.65 -11.29 -16.04
N GLY A 357 -20.24 -10.41 -16.81
CA GLY A 357 -21.64 -10.53 -17.20
C GLY A 357 -22.64 -10.01 -16.16
N ALA A 358 -22.19 -9.55 -14.99
CA ALA A 358 -23.06 -8.93 -13.99
C ALA A 358 -23.58 -7.56 -14.44
N SER A 359 -24.69 -7.12 -13.84
CA SER A 359 -25.28 -5.79 -14.00
C SER A 359 -25.93 -5.42 -12.66
N ASN A 360 -25.10 -5.36 -11.62
CA ASN A 360 -25.55 -5.10 -10.25
C ASN A 360 -25.37 -3.62 -9.93
N VAL A 361 -26.44 -2.90 -9.71
CA VAL A 361 -26.44 -1.57 -9.11
C VAL A 361 -26.91 -1.74 -7.68
N TRP A 362 -26.07 -1.38 -6.70
CA TRP A 362 -26.30 -1.74 -5.30
C TRP A 362 -27.30 -0.85 -4.58
N HIS A 363 -27.67 0.26 -5.18
CA HIS A 363 -28.74 1.15 -4.72
C HIS A 363 -29.78 1.32 -5.84
N GLU A 364 -31.05 1.33 -5.52
CA GLU A 364 -32.19 1.66 -6.38
C GLU A 364 -32.29 0.94 -7.75
N GLY A 365 -31.36 0.03 -8.08
CA GLY A 365 -31.36 -0.79 -9.29
C GLY A 365 -31.04 -0.05 -10.61
N THR A 366 -30.80 1.26 -10.57
CA THR A 366 -30.41 2.11 -11.71
C THR A 366 -29.28 3.05 -11.34
N LEU A 367 -28.38 3.33 -12.31
CA LEU A 367 -27.26 4.25 -12.08
C LEU A 367 -27.75 5.67 -11.78
N SER A 368 -27.07 6.33 -10.87
CA SER A 368 -27.31 7.69 -10.40
C SER A 368 -26.12 8.62 -10.64
N PRO A 369 -26.30 9.95 -10.64
CA PRO A 369 -25.21 10.90 -10.75
C PRO A 369 -24.13 10.66 -9.68
N GLY A 370 -22.88 10.54 -10.12
CA GLY A 370 -21.75 10.31 -9.22
C GLY A 370 -21.41 8.85 -8.96
N ASP A 371 -22.19 7.91 -9.50
CA ASP A 371 -21.89 6.48 -9.32
C ASP A 371 -20.56 6.08 -9.92
N VAL A 372 -19.88 5.23 -9.20
CA VAL A 372 -18.63 4.57 -9.60
C VAL A 372 -18.96 3.14 -10.05
N VAL A 373 -18.72 2.86 -11.31
CA VAL A 373 -18.96 1.55 -11.93
C VAL A 373 -17.67 0.74 -11.91
N LEU A 374 -17.73 -0.42 -11.26
CA LEU A 374 -16.66 -1.41 -11.21
C LEU A 374 -16.70 -2.29 -12.46
N LEU A 375 -15.56 -2.45 -13.07
CA LEU A 375 -15.24 -3.38 -14.13
C LEU A 375 -13.86 -3.99 -13.83
N HIS A 376 -13.53 -5.10 -14.51
CA HIS A 376 -12.22 -5.72 -14.36
C HIS A 376 -11.61 -6.03 -15.74
N TRP A 377 -10.27 -5.98 -15.80
CA TRP A 377 -9.53 -6.43 -17.00
C TRP A 377 -9.62 -7.95 -17.12
N THR A 378 -10.71 -8.42 -17.75
CA THR A 378 -11.06 -9.82 -17.98
C THR A 378 -11.34 -10.09 -19.46
N ASP A 379 -11.53 -11.34 -19.83
CA ASP A 379 -11.96 -11.74 -21.18
C ASP A 379 -13.38 -11.26 -21.51
N THR A 380 -14.20 -10.95 -20.51
CA THR A 380 -15.57 -10.43 -20.69
C THR A 380 -15.64 -8.91 -20.81
N LEU A 381 -14.55 -8.17 -20.53
CA LEU A 381 -14.58 -6.71 -20.49
C LEU A 381 -15.10 -6.07 -21.79
N ALA A 382 -14.80 -6.68 -22.95
CA ALA A 382 -15.30 -6.21 -24.25
C ALA A 382 -16.83 -6.28 -24.39
N THR A 383 -17.50 -7.12 -23.61
CA THR A 383 -18.96 -7.22 -23.53
C THR A 383 -19.54 -6.48 -22.33
N ASP A 384 -18.76 -6.33 -21.27
CA ASP A 384 -19.19 -5.65 -20.04
C ASP A 384 -19.24 -4.13 -20.23
N LEU A 385 -18.25 -3.54 -20.91
CA LEU A 385 -18.22 -2.10 -21.22
C LEU A 385 -19.45 -1.60 -21.99
N PRO A 386 -19.89 -2.23 -23.12
CA PRO A 386 -21.11 -1.83 -23.81
C PRO A 386 -22.35 -1.88 -22.92
N ARG A 387 -22.47 -2.88 -22.04
CA ARG A 387 -23.60 -3.01 -21.11
C ARG A 387 -23.61 -1.89 -20.07
N ALA A 388 -22.43 -1.59 -19.49
CA ALA A 388 -22.29 -0.50 -18.53
C ALA A 388 -22.61 0.86 -19.19
N LEU A 389 -22.12 1.09 -20.42
CA LEU A 389 -22.42 2.30 -21.18
C LEU A 389 -23.91 2.44 -21.48
N ALA A 390 -24.56 1.36 -21.94
CA ALA A 390 -25.99 1.37 -22.20
C ALA A 390 -26.83 1.63 -20.93
N ALA A 391 -26.41 1.10 -19.78
CA ALA A 391 -27.06 1.38 -18.49
C ALA A 391 -26.91 2.86 -18.08
N ALA A 392 -25.74 3.45 -18.30
CA ALA A 392 -25.50 4.88 -18.06
C ALA A 392 -26.37 5.75 -18.98
N GLU A 393 -26.41 5.44 -20.27
CA GLU A 393 -27.25 6.15 -21.27
C GLU A 393 -28.74 6.05 -20.94
N ALA A 394 -29.21 4.86 -20.53
CA ALA A 394 -30.61 4.65 -20.12
C ALA A 394 -30.98 5.51 -18.88
N ALA A 395 -30.04 5.73 -17.98
CA ALA A 395 -30.17 6.63 -16.83
C ALA A 395 -29.97 8.11 -17.22
N GLY A 396 -29.63 8.42 -18.49
CA GLY A 396 -29.32 9.75 -18.98
C GLY A 396 -28.01 10.31 -18.38
N LEU A 397 -27.05 9.45 -18.07
CA LEU A 397 -25.73 9.80 -17.54
C LEU A 397 -24.67 9.70 -18.63
N LYS A 398 -23.56 10.42 -18.44
CA LYS A 398 -22.42 10.39 -19.34
C LYS A 398 -21.16 9.94 -18.58
N PRO A 399 -20.32 9.11 -19.17
CA PRO A 399 -19.00 8.81 -18.60
C PRO A 399 -18.16 10.08 -18.44
N ALA A 400 -17.47 10.21 -17.31
CA ALA A 400 -16.60 11.34 -17.00
C ALA A 400 -15.29 10.89 -16.32
N GLY A 401 -14.32 11.79 -16.27
CA GLY A 401 -13.05 11.55 -15.58
C GLY A 401 -13.22 11.63 -14.06
N LEU A 402 -12.92 10.53 -13.37
CA LEU A 402 -13.08 10.43 -11.91
C LEU A 402 -12.26 11.50 -11.16
N THR A 403 -11.01 11.69 -11.55
CA THR A 403 -10.08 12.61 -10.86
C THR A 403 -10.43 14.09 -11.03
N ASP A 404 -11.28 14.43 -11.99
CA ASP A 404 -11.76 15.80 -12.17
C ASP A 404 -12.74 16.19 -11.06
N TYR A 405 -13.37 15.22 -10.41
CA TYR A 405 -14.38 15.36 -9.35
C TYR A 405 -13.85 15.07 -7.94
N LEU A 406 -12.70 14.39 -7.82
CA LEU A 406 -12.03 14.10 -6.56
C LEU A 406 -10.85 15.09 -6.35
N ARG A 407 -11.09 16.23 -5.73
CA ARG A 407 -10.08 17.27 -5.49
C ARG A 407 -9.71 17.40 -4.01
#